data_6dd0bdef825b9cd311875b408f809eef
#
_entry.id   6dd0bdef825b9cd311875b408f809eef
#
_cell.length_a   1.000
_cell.length_b   1.000
_cell.length_c   1.000
_cell.angle_alpha   90.00
_cell.angle_beta   90.00
_cell.angle_gamma   90.00
#
_symmetry.space_group_name_H-M   'P 1'
#
loop_
_entity.id
_entity.type
_entity.pdbx_description
1 polymer ?
#
loop_
_entity_poly.entity_id
_entity_poly.type
_entity_poly.pdbx_seq_one_letter_code
_entity_poly.pdbx_strand_id
1 'polypeptide(L)'
;IMAMMTAYAVDNNKIDLRYGTYISMGAIVVFAVIGALPSKAGDVTKYFKLPKYPAIFAAMLFISFVNIFILYALIRHVKRDKSFLQKALAATIIACFACTGAMVWYGTSMGPYPKPFIKEAINGKENISLPKDYFYRIDISENMDNYTMSWGIPSIRCFQSIVPASIMEFYPTVGVTRDVASRADLSKYALRGLFSVKYYFDYHAEDDKTPFYLAEFTYYDQQNGFDIYENKHYVPMGFTFD
;
A
#
# COMPACT_ATOMS: atom_id res chain seq x y z
N ILE A 1 -1.95 -28.23 7.23
CA ILE A 1 -1.92 -29.34 8.20
C ILE A 1 -2.98 -29.13 9.28
N MET A 2 -2.99 -28.04 10.05
CA MET A 2 -3.98 -27.80 11.12
C MET A 2 -5.43 -27.89 10.64
N ALA A 3 -5.80 -27.28 9.53
CA ALA A 3 -7.15 -27.36 8.96
C ALA A 3 -7.56 -28.82 8.62
N MET A 4 -6.65 -29.61 8.08
CA MET A 4 -6.88 -31.03 7.78
C MET A 4 -7.06 -31.87 9.05
N MET A 5 -6.23 -31.62 10.08
CA MET A 5 -6.37 -32.30 11.38
C MET A 5 -7.70 -31.93 12.06
N THR A 6 -8.11 -30.67 11.99
CA THR A 6 -9.41 -30.21 12.50
C THR A 6 -10.56 -30.88 11.76
N ALA A 7 -10.51 -30.90 10.42
CA ALA A 7 -11.51 -31.55 9.60
C ALA A 7 -11.63 -33.06 9.94
N TYR A 8 -10.50 -33.76 10.06
CA TYR A 8 -10.47 -35.17 10.47
C TYR A 8 -11.06 -35.40 11.87
N ALA A 9 -10.72 -34.54 12.83
CA ALA A 9 -11.23 -34.65 14.20
C ALA A 9 -12.72 -34.36 14.29
N VAL A 10 -13.25 -33.46 13.46
CA VAL A 10 -14.69 -33.16 13.34
C VAL A 10 -15.42 -34.34 12.69
N ASP A 11 -14.88 -34.88 11.60
CA ASP A 11 -15.51 -35.99 10.85
C ASP A 11 -15.61 -37.26 11.72
N ASN A 12 -14.58 -37.51 12.52
CA ASN A 12 -14.56 -38.65 13.44
C ASN A 12 -15.22 -38.39 14.82
N ASN A 13 -15.97 -37.33 14.98
CA ASN A 13 -16.61 -36.94 16.25
C ASN A 13 -15.65 -36.84 17.47
N LYS A 14 -14.37 -36.60 17.25
CA LYS A 14 -13.37 -36.46 18.31
C LYS A 14 -13.39 -35.11 19.00
N ILE A 15 -14.03 -34.11 18.38
CA ILE A 15 -14.14 -32.74 18.90
C ILE A 15 -15.63 -32.36 18.93
N ASP A 16 -16.06 -31.84 20.07
CA ASP A 16 -17.36 -31.16 20.13
C ASP A 16 -17.19 -29.71 19.62
N LEU A 17 -17.76 -29.43 18.47
CA LEU A 17 -17.71 -28.12 17.82
C LEU A 17 -18.30 -27.00 18.69
N ARG A 18 -19.12 -27.30 19.69
CA ARG A 18 -19.66 -26.30 20.62
C ARG A 18 -18.57 -25.63 21.44
N TYR A 19 -17.59 -26.40 21.89
CA TYR A 19 -16.43 -25.82 22.59
C TYR A 19 -15.65 -24.87 21.70
N GLY A 20 -15.47 -25.20 20.42
CA GLY A 20 -14.82 -24.31 19.46
C GLY A 20 -15.56 -22.97 19.32
N THR A 21 -16.90 -22.98 19.26
CA THR A 21 -17.67 -21.72 19.18
C THR A 21 -17.58 -20.92 20.47
N TYR A 22 -17.62 -21.54 21.65
CA TYR A 22 -17.46 -20.84 22.93
C TYR A 22 -16.08 -20.20 23.07
N ILE A 23 -15.01 -20.92 22.70
CA ILE A 23 -13.65 -20.40 22.74
C ILE A 23 -13.52 -19.21 21.77
N SER A 24 -14.07 -19.32 20.56
CA SER A 24 -14.05 -18.25 19.57
C SER A 24 -14.85 -17.03 20.01
N MET A 25 -16.01 -17.21 20.63
CA MET A 25 -16.77 -16.11 21.24
C MET A 25 -15.97 -15.43 22.35
N GLY A 26 -15.34 -16.23 23.24
CA GLY A 26 -14.46 -15.71 24.29
C GLY A 26 -13.30 -14.89 23.71
N ALA A 27 -12.67 -15.36 22.66
CA ALA A 27 -11.59 -14.63 21.99
C ALA A 27 -12.08 -13.28 21.41
N ILE A 28 -13.26 -13.23 20.79
CA ILE A 28 -13.83 -11.96 20.30
C ILE A 28 -14.05 -10.97 21.44
N VAL A 29 -14.58 -11.45 22.58
CA VAL A 29 -14.78 -10.60 23.77
C VAL A 29 -13.44 -10.07 24.29
N VAL A 30 -12.42 -10.92 24.37
CA VAL A 30 -11.06 -10.49 24.78
C VAL A 30 -10.51 -9.42 23.82
N PHE A 31 -10.62 -9.62 22.51
CA PHE A 31 -10.18 -8.60 21.55
C PHE A 31 -11.00 -7.31 21.64
N ALA A 32 -12.30 -7.40 21.89
CA ALA A 32 -13.14 -6.22 22.09
C ALA A 32 -12.71 -5.44 23.35
N VAL A 33 -12.44 -6.14 24.44
CA VAL A 33 -11.96 -5.52 25.69
C VAL A 33 -10.58 -4.87 25.47
N ILE A 34 -9.64 -5.57 24.83
CA ILE A 34 -8.32 -5.01 24.50
C ILE A 34 -8.47 -3.75 23.64
N GLY A 35 -9.32 -3.79 22.61
CA GLY A 35 -9.56 -2.62 21.74
C GLY A 35 -10.21 -1.44 22.47
N ALA A 36 -10.98 -1.72 23.53
CA ALA A 36 -11.65 -0.71 24.35
C ALA A 36 -10.76 -0.10 25.44
N LEU A 37 -9.58 -0.69 25.72
CA LEU A 37 -8.69 -0.20 26.75
C LEU A 37 -8.32 1.27 26.56
N PRO A 38 -8.21 2.03 27.66
CA PRO A 38 -7.81 3.43 27.59
C PRO A 38 -6.36 3.55 27.12
N SER A 39 -6.12 4.42 26.17
CA SER A 39 -4.79 4.82 25.72
C SER A 39 -4.52 6.27 26.14
N LYS A 40 -3.40 6.52 26.78
CA LYS A 40 -2.95 7.87 27.12
C LYS A 40 -2.23 8.47 25.92
N ALA A 41 -2.71 9.62 25.45
CA ALA A 41 -2.04 10.45 24.46
C ALA A 41 -1.86 11.85 25.05
N GLY A 42 -0.70 12.11 25.68
CA GLY A 42 -0.48 13.27 26.54
C GLY A 42 -1.35 13.20 27.80
N ASP A 43 -1.96 14.31 28.19
CA ASP A 43 -2.83 14.42 29.38
C ASP A 43 -4.26 13.93 29.14
N VAL A 44 -4.60 13.50 27.93
CA VAL A 44 -5.97 13.08 27.58
C VAL A 44 -6.06 11.57 27.47
N THR A 45 -6.92 10.97 28.32
CA THR A 45 -7.27 9.56 28.21
C THR A 45 -8.32 9.37 27.13
N LYS A 46 -7.99 8.59 26.10
CA LYS A 46 -8.90 8.26 24.99
C LYS A 46 -9.19 6.78 24.99
N TYR A 47 -10.47 6.42 24.92
CA TYR A 47 -10.93 5.04 24.79
C TYR A 47 -11.02 4.63 23.31
N PHE A 48 -10.98 3.35 23.02
CA PHE A 48 -11.04 2.79 21.64
C PHE A 48 -9.99 3.34 20.66
N LYS A 49 -8.82 3.74 21.16
CA LYS A 49 -7.72 4.23 20.31
C LYS A 49 -6.56 3.26 20.14
N LEU A 50 -6.59 2.13 20.83
CA LEU A 50 -5.57 1.09 20.66
C LEU A 50 -5.53 0.60 19.21
N PRO A 51 -6.66 0.29 18.55
CA PRO A 51 -6.67 0.03 17.10
C PRO A 51 -6.43 1.33 16.32
N LYS A 52 -5.50 1.30 15.38
CA LYS A 52 -5.23 2.43 14.47
C LYS A 52 -6.51 2.91 13.75
N TYR A 53 -7.42 1.98 13.45
CA TYR A 53 -8.68 2.22 12.75
C TYR A 53 -9.85 1.62 13.55
N PRO A 54 -10.42 2.34 14.54
CA PRO A 54 -11.44 1.79 15.44
C PRO A 54 -12.71 1.32 14.72
N ALA A 55 -13.16 2.04 13.70
CA ALA A 55 -14.38 1.69 12.96
C ALA A 55 -14.27 0.35 12.23
N ILE A 56 -13.14 0.12 11.53
CA ILE A 56 -12.93 -1.17 10.84
C ILE A 56 -12.73 -2.30 11.83
N PHE A 57 -12.04 -2.05 12.94
CA PHE A 57 -11.88 -3.03 14.01
C PHE A 57 -13.24 -3.46 14.58
N ALA A 58 -14.12 -2.50 14.89
CA ALA A 58 -15.48 -2.78 15.38
C ALA A 58 -16.31 -3.56 14.32
N ALA A 59 -16.23 -3.17 13.04
CA ALA A 59 -16.92 -3.87 11.95
C ALA A 59 -16.44 -5.32 11.83
N MET A 60 -15.12 -5.58 11.92
CA MET A 60 -14.57 -6.93 11.87
C MET A 60 -15.00 -7.79 13.05
N LEU A 61 -14.99 -7.21 14.27
CA LEU A 61 -15.50 -7.93 15.45
C LEU A 61 -16.98 -8.28 15.29
N PHE A 62 -17.79 -7.36 14.80
CA PHE A 62 -19.22 -7.59 14.57
C PHE A 62 -19.47 -8.70 13.54
N ILE A 63 -18.81 -8.64 12.38
CA ILE A 63 -18.94 -9.68 11.34
C ILE A 63 -18.48 -11.04 11.87
N SER A 64 -17.37 -11.08 12.61
CA SER A 64 -16.87 -12.30 13.23
C SER A 64 -17.86 -12.88 14.25
N PHE A 65 -18.45 -12.03 15.08
CA PHE A 65 -19.46 -12.42 16.07
C PHE A 65 -20.69 -13.00 15.37
N VAL A 66 -21.22 -12.34 14.34
CA VAL A 66 -22.37 -12.81 13.56
C VAL A 66 -22.07 -14.17 12.93
N ASN A 67 -20.88 -14.33 12.34
CA ASN A 67 -20.49 -15.60 11.72
C ASN A 67 -20.43 -16.75 12.76
N ILE A 68 -19.80 -16.52 13.90
CA ILE A 68 -19.72 -17.54 14.97
C ILE A 68 -21.12 -17.85 15.53
N PHE A 69 -21.99 -16.84 15.66
CA PHE A 69 -23.35 -17.03 16.09
C PHE A 69 -24.16 -17.90 15.10
N ILE A 70 -24.01 -17.66 13.79
CA ILE A 70 -24.63 -18.49 12.75
C ILE A 70 -24.10 -19.93 12.84
N LEU A 71 -22.78 -20.12 12.98
CA LEU A 71 -22.21 -21.46 13.14
C LEU A 71 -22.72 -22.16 14.40
N TYR A 72 -22.83 -21.45 15.53
CA TYR A 72 -23.41 -21.97 16.75
C TYR A 72 -24.86 -22.41 16.55
N ALA A 73 -25.69 -21.59 15.91
CA ALA A 73 -27.09 -21.90 15.60
C ALA A 73 -27.21 -23.14 14.68
N LEU A 74 -26.35 -23.25 13.67
CA LEU A 74 -26.25 -24.41 12.80
C LEU A 74 -25.91 -25.68 13.58
N ILE A 75 -24.90 -25.63 14.45
CA ILE A 75 -24.49 -26.77 15.28
C ILE A 75 -25.63 -27.23 16.22
N ARG A 76 -26.44 -26.31 16.71
CA ARG A 76 -27.50 -26.58 17.66
C ARG A 76 -28.76 -27.11 17.00
N HIS A 77 -29.15 -26.59 15.84
CA HIS A 77 -30.47 -26.80 15.23
C HIS A 77 -30.44 -27.67 13.97
N VAL A 78 -29.29 -27.89 13.36
CA VAL A 78 -29.18 -28.69 12.14
C VAL A 78 -28.46 -30.00 12.45
N LYS A 79 -29.03 -31.11 11.96
CA LYS A 79 -28.39 -32.42 12.07
C LYS A 79 -27.03 -32.38 11.33
N ARG A 80 -26.03 -33.08 11.89
CA ARG A 80 -24.71 -33.26 11.28
C ARG A 80 -24.76 -34.19 10.09
N ASP A 81 -25.27 -33.70 8.99
CA ASP A 81 -25.30 -34.37 7.70
C ASP A 81 -24.60 -33.52 6.62
N LYS A 82 -24.70 -33.95 5.37
CA LYS A 82 -24.16 -33.19 4.23
C LYS A 82 -24.71 -31.76 4.14
N SER A 83 -25.96 -31.56 4.56
CA SER A 83 -26.62 -30.26 4.58
C SER A 83 -26.00 -29.32 5.62
N PHE A 84 -25.55 -29.82 6.77
CA PHE A 84 -24.81 -29.02 7.76
C PHE A 84 -23.50 -28.46 7.18
N LEU A 85 -22.71 -29.33 6.55
CA LEU A 85 -21.40 -28.91 5.98
C LEU A 85 -21.58 -27.83 4.90
N GLN A 86 -22.56 -28.01 4.01
CA GLN A 86 -22.86 -27.03 2.96
C GLN A 86 -23.27 -25.68 3.55
N LYS A 87 -24.17 -25.67 4.56
CA LYS A 87 -24.61 -24.43 5.21
C LYS A 87 -23.47 -23.74 5.98
N ALA A 88 -22.68 -24.51 6.70
CA ALA A 88 -21.51 -23.95 7.42
C ALA A 88 -20.47 -23.37 6.46
N LEU A 89 -20.20 -24.06 5.35
CA LEU A 89 -19.30 -23.57 4.31
C LEU A 89 -19.84 -22.29 3.66
N ALA A 90 -21.12 -22.27 3.30
CA ALA A 90 -21.77 -21.09 2.71
C ALA A 90 -21.71 -19.89 3.68
N ALA A 91 -22.03 -20.08 4.97
CA ALA A 91 -21.95 -19.03 5.97
C ALA A 91 -20.52 -18.48 6.12
N THR A 92 -19.52 -19.36 6.13
CA THR A 92 -18.11 -18.95 6.21
C THR A 92 -17.67 -18.17 4.96
N ILE A 93 -18.03 -18.63 3.77
CA ILE A 93 -17.73 -17.93 2.52
C ILE A 93 -18.35 -16.52 2.51
N ILE A 94 -19.64 -16.42 2.87
CA ILE A 94 -20.33 -15.12 2.94
C ILE A 94 -19.63 -14.18 3.93
N ALA A 95 -19.23 -14.67 5.11
CA ALA A 95 -18.51 -13.88 6.10
C ALA A 95 -17.13 -13.44 5.57
N CYS A 96 -16.40 -14.31 4.89
CA CYS A 96 -15.13 -13.95 4.26
C CYS A 96 -15.30 -12.84 3.20
N PHE A 97 -16.32 -12.95 2.35
CA PHE A 97 -16.63 -11.89 1.37
C PHE A 97 -17.02 -10.57 2.05
N ALA A 98 -17.84 -10.62 3.11
CA ALA A 98 -18.22 -9.44 3.86
C ALA A 98 -17.00 -8.76 4.52
N CYS A 99 -16.13 -9.54 5.17
CA CYS A 99 -14.88 -9.03 5.76
C CYS A 99 -13.98 -8.41 4.70
N THR A 100 -13.74 -9.14 3.60
CA THR A 100 -12.88 -8.64 2.50
C THR A 100 -13.47 -7.38 1.87
N GLY A 101 -14.76 -7.36 1.59
CA GLY A 101 -15.46 -6.20 1.06
C GLY A 101 -15.36 -4.99 1.97
N ALA A 102 -15.55 -5.17 3.28
CA ALA A 102 -15.39 -4.10 4.27
C ALA A 102 -13.95 -3.58 4.32
N MET A 103 -12.95 -4.46 4.27
CA MET A 103 -11.53 -4.07 4.24
C MET A 103 -11.16 -3.29 2.99
N VAL A 104 -11.58 -3.77 1.82
CA VAL A 104 -11.34 -3.09 0.53
C VAL A 104 -12.02 -1.73 0.52
N TRP A 105 -13.31 -1.69 0.86
CA TRP A 105 -14.06 -0.43 0.89
C TRP A 105 -13.44 0.60 1.83
N TYR A 106 -13.08 0.17 3.04
CA TYR A 106 -12.44 1.06 4.01
C TYR A 106 -11.04 1.50 3.53
N GLY A 107 -10.22 0.56 3.01
CA GLY A 107 -8.90 0.86 2.49
C GLY A 107 -8.93 1.87 1.35
N THR A 108 -9.89 1.72 0.41
CA THR A 108 -10.05 2.65 -0.71
C THR A 108 -10.60 4.02 -0.30
N SER A 109 -11.42 4.09 0.77
CA SER A 109 -11.99 5.35 1.25
C SER A 109 -11.07 6.14 2.16
N MET A 110 -10.17 5.47 2.89
CA MET A 110 -9.31 6.08 3.91
C MET A 110 -7.83 6.11 3.54
N GLY A 111 -7.46 5.50 2.42
CA GLY A 111 -6.07 5.51 1.95
C GLY A 111 -5.64 6.93 1.54
N PRO A 112 -4.49 7.43 2.02
CA PRO A 112 -4.02 8.77 1.65
C PRO A 112 -3.65 8.91 0.16
N TYR A 113 -3.34 7.81 -0.51
CA TYR A 113 -2.79 7.83 -1.87
C TYR A 113 -3.61 7.16 -2.98
N PRO A 114 -4.81 6.57 -2.78
CA PRO A 114 -5.42 5.76 -3.83
C PRO A 114 -5.87 6.58 -5.05
N LYS A 115 -6.37 7.80 -4.85
CA LYS A 115 -6.92 8.60 -5.95
C LYS A 115 -5.85 9.16 -6.89
N PRO A 116 -4.81 9.89 -6.41
CA PRO A 116 -3.72 10.34 -7.27
C PRO A 116 -2.99 9.19 -7.93
N PHE A 117 -2.66 8.12 -7.19
CA PHE A 117 -1.95 6.98 -7.75
C PHE A 117 -2.72 6.30 -8.89
N ILE A 118 -4.01 6.03 -8.70
CA ILE A 118 -4.83 5.40 -9.75
C ILE A 118 -4.99 6.34 -10.93
N LYS A 119 -5.29 7.63 -10.69
CA LYS A 119 -5.52 8.62 -11.74
C LYS A 119 -4.27 8.86 -12.57
N GLU A 120 -3.15 9.10 -11.92
CA GLU A 120 -1.94 9.60 -12.57
C GLU A 120 -0.93 8.50 -12.89
N ALA A 121 -0.71 7.54 -11.98
CA ALA A 121 0.24 6.46 -12.24
C ALA A 121 -0.35 5.36 -13.13
N ILE A 122 -1.58 4.92 -12.87
CA ILE A 122 -2.18 3.80 -13.60
C ILE A 122 -2.87 4.27 -14.88
N ASN A 123 -3.84 5.18 -14.74
CA ASN A 123 -4.67 5.63 -15.85
C ASN A 123 -4.01 6.76 -16.67
N GLY A 124 -3.04 7.47 -16.09
CA GLY A 124 -2.38 8.61 -16.72
C GLY A 124 -1.25 8.27 -17.68
N LYS A 125 -0.90 7.00 -17.84
CA LYS A 125 0.21 6.57 -18.71
C LYS A 125 0.11 7.11 -20.14
N GLU A 126 -1.07 7.07 -20.72
CA GLU A 126 -1.31 7.50 -22.10
C GLU A 126 -1.30 9.03 -22.26
N ASN A 127 -1.39 9.76 -21.15
CA ASN A 127 -1.37 11.22 -21.14
C ASN A 127 0.06 11.80 -21.12
N ILE A 128 1.08 10.94 -21.15
CA ILE A 128 2.48 11.34 -21.13
C ILE A 128 3.07 11.10 -22.52
N SER A 129 3.47 12.19 -23.16
CA SER A 129 4.08 12.17 -24.49
C SER A 129 5.41 12.91 -24.46
N LEU A 130 6.50 12.14 -24.37
CA LEU A 130 7.86 12.66 -24.40
C LEU A 130 8.60 12.19 -25.66
N PRO A 131 9.58 12.95 -26.17
CA PRO A 131 10.44 12.52 -27.27
C PRO A 131 11.10 11.17 -26.97
N LYS A 132 11.18 10.28 -27.97
CA LYS A 132 11.76 8.93 -27.85
C LYS A 132 13.03 8.73 -28.65
N ASP A 133 13.67 9.82 -29.04
CA ASP A 133 14.78 9.79 -29.97
C ASP A 133 16.06 9.16 -29.42
N TYR A 134 16.23 9.17 -28.09
CA TYR A 134 17.37 8.57 -27.40
C TYR A 134 17.01 8.17 -25.97
N PHE A 135 17.90 7.44 -25.32
CA PHE A 135 17.73 7.04 -23.92
C PHE A 135 17.95 8.22 -23.00
N TYR A 136 16.99 8.42 -22.10
CA TYR A 136 17.11 9.32 -20.94
C TYR A 136 16.37 8.73 -19.75
N ARG A 137 16.65 9.28 -18.60
CA ARG A 137 15.90 9.06 -17.35
C ARG A 137 15.11 10.31 -17.00
N ILE A 138 14.14 10.11 -16.13
CA ILE A 138 13.43 11.21 -15.49
C ILE A 138 13.63 11.15 -13.97
N ASP A 139 13.37 12.28 -13.30
CA ASP A 139 13.13 12.32 -11.87
C ASP A 139 11.73 12.87 -11.61
N ILE A 140 11.20 12.70 -10.42
CA ILE A 140 9.82 13.02 -10.09
C ILE A 140 9.72 13.53 -8.66
N SER A 141 8.69 14.31 -8.35
CA SER A 141 8.41 14.87 -7.03
C SER A 141 8.46 13.84 -5.89
N GLU A 142 8.72 14.32 -4.70
CA GLU A 142 8.71 13.51 -3.48
C GLU A 142 7.38 12.80 -3.27
N ASN A 143 7.44 11.63 -2.63
CA ASN A 143 6.30 10.76 -2.37
C ASN A 143 5.64 10.13 -3.61
N MET A 144 6.23 10.28 -4.80
CA MET A 144 5.76 9.67 -6.05
C MET A 144 6.70 8.56 -6.54
N ASP A 145 7.40 7.92 -5.62
CA ASP A 145 8.25 6.77 -5.95
C ASP A 145 7.44 5.72 -6.73
N ASN A 146 8.05 5.18 -7.78
CA ASN A 146 7.48 4.12 -8.63
C ASN A 146 6.32 4.51 -9.58
N TYR A 147 5.85 5.76 -9.63
CA TYR A 147 4.90 6.19 -10.67
C TYR A 147 5.44 5.93 -12.07
N THR A 148 6.72 6.24 -12.26
CA THR A 148 7.44 6.07 -13.52
C THR A 148 7.51 4.62 -13.99
N MET A 149 7.48 3.66 -13.07
CA MET A 149 7.41 2.23 -13.41
C MET A 149 6.09 1.88 -14.11
N SER A 150 4.98 2.46 -13.66
CA SER A 150 3.67 2.27 -14.31
C SER A 150 3.65 2.86 -15.72
N TRP A 151 4.37 3.96 -15.95
CA TRP A 151 4.52 4.60 -17.25
C TRP A 151 5.51 3.88 -18.16
N GLY A 152 6.39 3.05 -17.60
CA GLY A 152 7.47 2.39 -18.34
C GLY A 152 8.60 3.35 -18.72
N ILE A 153 8.79 4.44 -17.97
CA ILE A 153 9.83 5.44 -18.18
C ILE A 153 10.95 5.23 -17.16
N PRO A 154 12.22 5.12 -17.58
CA PRO A 154 13.34 4.99 -16.66
C PRO A 154 13.46 6.19 -15.72
N SER A 155 13.69 5.94 -14.43
CA SER A 155 13.81 6.99 -13.42
C SER A 155 14.98 6.72 -12.49
N ILE A 156 15.51 7.79 -11.89
CA ILE A 156 16.46 7.69 -10.77
C ILE A 156 15.78 7.59 -9.41
N ARG A 157 14.49 7.91 -9.34
CA ARG A 157 13.69 7.84 -8.12
C ARG A 157 12.87 6.55 -8.10
N CYS A 158 13.20 5.68 -7.17
CA CYS A 158 12.48 4.43 -7.00
C CYS A 158 12.51 3.95 -5.54
N PHE A 159 11.48 3.21 -5.18
CA PHE A 159 11.44 2.42 -3.96
C PHE A 159 11.54 0.94 -4.33
N GLN A 160 12.59 0.27 -3.85
CA GLN A 160 12.79 -1.16 -4.05
C GLN A 160 13.56 -1.77 -2.89
N SER A 161 13.12 -2.94 -2.44
CA SER A 161 13.71 -3.63 -1.28
C SER A 161 15.05 -4.31 -1.60
N ILE A 162 15.27 -4.70 -2.86
CA ILE A 162 16.52 -5.31 -3.33
C ILE A 162 17.28 -4.26 -4.12
N VAL A 163 18.46 -3.88 -3.64
CA VAL A 163 19.28 -2.83 -4.22
C VAL A 163 20.63 -3.41 -4.64
N PRO A 164 21.10 -3.15 -5.87
CA PRO A 164 22.45 -3.53 -6.29
C PRO A 164 23.52 -2.94 -5.38
N ALA A 165 24.53 -3.74 -5.02
CA ALA A 165 25.62 -3.31 -4.15
C ALA A 165 26.35 -2.05 -4.67
N SER A 166 26.56 -1.95 -5.98
CA SER A 166 27.18 -0.79 -6.61
C SER A 166 26.43 0.52 -6.36
N ILE A 167 25.10 0.48 -6.29
CA ILE A 167 24.28 1.65 -5.94
C ILE A 167 24.45 1.99 -4.46
N MET A 168 24.47 0.99 -3.59
CA MET A 168 24.67 1.18 -2.15
C MET A 168 26.06 1.75 -1.81
N GLU A 169 27.06 1.44 -2.61
CA GLU A 169 28.40 1.98 -2.45
C GLU A 169 28.54 3.37 -3.05
N PHE A 170 27.97 3.60 -4.23
CA PHE A 170 28.10 4.86 -4.96
C PHE A 170 27.36 6.03 -4.28
N TYR A 171 26.10 5.87 -3.89
CA TYR A 171 25.29 6.99 -3.39
C TYR A 171 25.90 7.71 -2.17
N PRO A 172 26.49 7.03 -1.16
CA PRO A 172 27.16 7.70 -0.06
C PRO A 172 28.36 8.54 -0.50
N THR A 173 29.09 8.14 -1.55
CA THR A 173 30.27 8.90 -2.03
C THR A 173 29.89 10.25 -2.61
N VAL A 174 28.66 10.40 -3.11
CA VAL A 174 28.11 11.66 -3.61
C VAL A 174 27.18 12.35 -2.59
N GLY A 175 27.22 11.89 -1.33
CA GLY A 175 26.47 12.49 -0.23
C GLY A 175 24.96 12.29 -0.33
N VAL A 176 24.53 11.16 -0.87
CA VAL A 176 23.12 10.73 -0.92
C VAL A 176 22.95 9.52 -0.02
N THR A 177 22.04 9.59 0.95
CA THR A 177 21.68 8.42 1.74
C THR A 177 20.83 7.48 0.88
N ARG A 178 21.25 6.22 0.78
CA ARG A 178 20.52 5.17 0.07
C ARG A 178 20.12 4.08 1.05
N ASP A 179 18.82 3.91 1.16
CA ASP A 179 18.19 2.79 1.85
C ASP A 179 17.34 1.98 0.85
N VAL A 180 16.08 1.66 1.16
CA VAL A 180 15.12 1.05 0.22
C VAL A 180 14.58 2.03 -0.83
N ALA A 181 14.86 3.32 -0.70
CA ALA A 181 14.43 4.35 -1.62
C ALA A 181 15.63 5.14 -2.18
N SER A 182 15.57 5.48 -3.46
CA SER A 182 16.55 6.33 -4.13
C SER A 182 15.98 7.73 -4.26
N ARG A 183 16.44 8.65 -3.42
CA ARG A 183 15.91 10.02 -3.31
C ARG A 183 17.04 11.03 -3.20
N ALA A 184 17.63 11.37 -4.34
CA ALA A 184 18.62 12.44 -4.37
C ALA A 184 17.94 13.79 -4.10
N ASP A 185 18.51 14.57 -3.17
CA ASP A 185 18.04 15.91 -2.86
C ASP A 185 18.05 16.81 -4.12
N LEU A 186 17.12 17.76 -4.20
CA LEU A 186 16.98 18.68 -5.34
C LEU A 186 18.23 19.58 -5.53
N SER A 187 18.93 19.91 -4.45
CA SER A 187 20.18 20.68 -4.52
C SER A 187 21.29 19.98 -5.31
N LYS A 188 21.21 18.68 -5.51
CA LYS A 188 22.19 17.87 -6.26
C LYS A 188 21.84 17.80 -7.74
N TYR A 189 21.63 18.95 -8.39
CA TYR A 189 21.25 19.03 -9.81
C TYR A 189 22.29 18.40 -10.75
N ALA A 190 23.59 18.55 -10.46
CA ALA A 190 24.66 17.97 -11.26
C ALA A 190 24.63 16.44 -11.31
N LEU A 191 24.20 15.80 -10.22
CA LEU A 191 24.02 14.35 -10.17
C LEU A 191 22.93 13.88 -11.16
N ARG A 192 21.91 14.70 -11.39
CA ARG A 192 20.88 14.42 -12.39
C ARG A 192 21.42 14.44 -13.81
N GLY A 193 22.31 15.38 -14.12
CA GLY A 193 23.05 15.40 -15.39
C GLY A 193 23.85 14.13 -15.60
N LEU A 194 24.65 13.73 -14.61
CA LEU A 194 25.48 12.52 -14.63
C LEU A 194 24.65 11.24 -14.83
N PHE A 195 23.46 11.17 -14.26
CA PHE A 195 22.55 10.03 -14.41
C PHE A 195 21.67 10.10 -15.65
N SER A 196 21.96 10.97 -16.59
CA SER A 196 21.17 11.14 -17.82
C SER A 196 19.70 11.47 -17.55
N VAL A 197 19.42 12.25 -16.49
CA VAL A 197 18.09 12.76 -16.22
C VAL A 197 17.84 13.96 -17.12
N LYS A 198 16.91 13.79 -18.06
CA LYS A 198 16.52 14.84 -19.00
C LYS A 198 15.35 15.66 -18.51
N TYR A 199 14.39 15.04 -17.85
CA TYR A 199 13.18 15.71 -17.37
C TYR A 199 12.97 15.48 -15.89
N TYR A 200 12.45 16.52 -15.23
CA TYR A 200 11.92 16.47 -13.87
C TYR A 200 10.41 16.72 -13.91
N PHE A 201 9.66 15.85 -13.25
CA PHE A 201 8.21 15.91 -13.16
C PHE A 201 7.83 16.44 -11.77
N ASP A 202 7.33 17.66 -11.72
CA ASP A 202 6.85 18.28 -10.51
C ASP A 202 5.35 18.15 -10.39
N TYR A 203 4.88 17.52 -9.33
CA TYR A 203 3.46 17.32 -9.09
C TYR A 203 2.89 18.49 -8.29
N HIS A 204 1.91 19.17 -8.87
CA HIS A 204 1.11 20.16 -8.16
C HIS A 204 -0.18 19.50 -7.69
N ALA A 205 -0.37 19.39 -6.37
CA ALA A 205 -1.72 19.22 -5.84
C ALA A 205 -2.57 20.44 -6.24
N GLU A 206 -3.86 20.21 -6.54
CA GLU A 206 -4.78 21.24 -7.07
C GLU A 206 -4.79 22.56 -6.27
N ASP A 207 -4.32 22.52 -5.00
CA ASP A 207 -4.26 23.66 -4.08
C ASP A 207 -2.85 24.24 -3.87
N ASP A 208 -1.78 23.62 -4.40
CA ASP A 208 -0.41 24.08 -4.19
C ASP A 208 0.03 25.04 -5.31
N LYS A 209 0.14 26.32 -4.98
CA LYS A 209 0.63 27.38 -5.88
C LYS A 209 2.05 27.82 -5.58
N THR A 210 2.81 27.04 -4.83
CA THR A 210 4.20 27.37 -4.53
C THR A 210 5.03 27.32 -5.80
N PRO A 211 5.76 28.39 -6.16
CA PRO A 211 6.63 28.36 -7.34
C PRO A 211 7.71 27.30 -7.15
N PHE A 212 7.74 26.32 -8.03
CA PHE A 212 8.83 25.36 -8.07
C PHE A 212 10.06 25.97 -8.72
N TYR A 213 11.21 25.79 -8.08
CA TYR A 213 12.50 26.18 -8.64
C TYR A 213 13.48 25.03 -8.51
N LEU A 214 14.01 24.60 -9.64
CA LEU A 214 15.13 23.68 -9.71
C LEU A 214 16.23 24.32 -10.55
N ALA A 215 17.40 24.54 -9.94
CA ALA A 215 18.54 25.13 -10.62
C ALA A 215 18.88 24.35 -11.90
N GLU A 216 19.17 25.07 -12.98
CA GLU A 216 19.56 24.52 -14.28
C GLU A 216 18.49 23.72 -15.02
N PHE A 217 17.23 23.80 -14.56
CA PHE A 217 16.08 23.26 -15.27
C PHE A 217 15.18 24.39 -15.78
N THR A 218 14.59 24.20 -16.95
CA THR A 218 13.62 25.14 -17.54
C THR A 218 12.28 24.45 -17.76
N TYR A 219 11.20 25.18 -17.54
CA TYR A 219 9.86 24.68 -17.84
C TYR A 219 9.78 24.20 -19.30
N TYR A 220 9.23 23.02 -19.49
CA TYR A 220 9.09 22.38 -20.78
C TYR A 220 7.63 22.25 -21.18
N ASP A 221 6.78 21.60 -20.37
CA ASP A 221 5.39 21.29 -20.67
C ASP A 221 4.62 20.93 -19.39
N GLN A 222 3.30 20.77 -19.51
CA GLN A 222 2.45 20.23 -18.45
C GLN A 222 1.67 19.02 -18.97
N GLN A 223 1.88 17.87 -18.36
CA GLN A 223 1.23 16.61 -18.74
C GLN A 223 0.80 15.82 -17.51
N ASN A 224 -0.37 15.20 -17.55
CA ASN A 224 -0.87 14.28 -16.52
C ASN A 224 -0.84 14.83 -15.08
N GLY A 225 -1.06 16.13 -14.91
CA GLY A 225 -1.02 16.79 -13.59
C GLY A 225 0.37 17.11 -13.07
N PHE A 226 1.38 17.01 -13.93
CA PHE A 226 2.77 17.38 -13.63
C PHE A 226 3.24 18.52 -14.50
N ASP A 227 3.93 19.47 -13.90
CA ASP A 227 4.78 20.41 -14.62
C ASP A 227 6.10 19.74 -14.93
N ILE A 228 6.50 19.75 -16.18
CA ILE A 228 7.71 19.08 -16.67
C ILE A 228 8.77 20.12 -16.91
N TYR A 229 9.97 19.89 -16.36
CA TYR A 229 11.13 20.74 -16.52
C TYR A 229 12.24 19.99 -17.23
N GLU A 230 12.86 20.62 -18.23
CA GLU A 230 13.98 20.07 -18.98
C GLU A 230 15.32 20.50 -18.38
N ASN A 231 16.24 19.54 -18.24
CA ASN A 231 17.59 19.76 -17.74
C ASN A 231 18.49 20.35 -18.81
N LYS A 232 19.03 21.54 -18.59
CA LYS A 232 19.98 22.20 -19.50
C LYS A 232 21.32 21.48 -19.59
N HIS A 233 21.69 20.73 -18.55
CA HIS A 233 22.95 19.99 -18.47
C HIS A 233 22.72 18.48 -18.58
N TYR A 234 21.78 18.09 -19.42
CA TYR A 234 21.55 16.69 -19.74
C TYR A 234 22.77 16.09 -20.44
N VAL A 235 23.30 15.00 -19.90
CA VAL A 235 24.37 14.21 -20.49
C VAL A 235 23.78 12.89 -21.00
N PRO A 236 23.91 12.59 -22.29
CA PRO A 236 23.48 11.31 -22.83
C PRO A 236 24.19 10.14 -22.14
N MET A 237 23.53 8.99 -22.05
CA MET A 237 24.15 7.80 -21.51
C MET A 237 25.24 7.28 -22.45
N GLY A 238 26.41 7.04 -21.90
CA GLY A 238 27.55 6.51 -22.68
C GLY A 238 28.54 7.59 -23.14
N PHE A 239 29.14 8.32 -22.20
CA PHE A 239 30.29 9.17 -22.45
C PHE A 239 31.58 8.43 -22.09
N THR A 240 32.67 8.73 -22.80
CA THR A 240 34.01 8.25 -22.52
C THR A 240 34.81 9.37 -21.87
N PHE A 241 35.77 9.00 -21.01
CA PHE A 241 36.80 9.92 -20.53
C PHE A 241 38.07 9.74 -21.37
N ASP A 242 38.62 10.83 -21.82
CA ASP A 242 39.96 10.86 -22.39
C ASP A 242 41.02 11.02 -21.30
#